data_d6c8a6f6d92d4d773512fde688411bb2
#
_entry.id   d6c8a6f6d92d4d773512fde688411bb2
#
_cell.length_a   1.000
_cell.length_b   1.000
_cell.length_c   1.000
_cell.angle_alpha   90.00
_cell.angle_beta   90.00
_cell.angle_gamma   90.00
#
_symmetry.space_group_name_H-M   'P 1'
#
loop_
_entity.id
_entity.type
_entity.pdbx_description
1 polymer ?
#
loop_
_entity_poly.entity_id
_entity_poly.type
_entity_poly.pdbx_seq_one_letter_code
_entity_poly.pdbx_strand_id
1 'polypeptide(L)'
;MITASELLGEILPPKLRGTPRTVRHLVDVDRLQWPAPVEVPKVVVAPKPAPMPKNKRKAAAKPVRLSHADWLAVQRANAANLHAQLRARREAQAPAREDRKARIAEVGAFIRQRRIALNLSQHDVAMLVGYPSRAQVGAFEVGRESLPLKRVASMAAALQCEPERLRVPPLSEYLA
;
A
#
# COMPACT_ATOMS: atom_id res chain seq x y z
N MET A 1 11.40 -7.33 -62.66
CA MET A 1 12.29 -7.71 -61.53
C MET A 1 12.30 -6.51 -60.59
N ILE A 2 11.56 -6.63 -59.51
CA ILE A 2 11.45 -5.59 -58.47
C ILE A 2 12.59 -5.83 -57.51
N THR A 3 13.46 -4.86 -57.27
CA THR A 3 14.63 -4.98 -56.46
C THR A 3 14.25 -4.91 -54.96
N ALA A 4 14.95 -5.71 -54.14
CA ALA A 4 14.69 -5.81 -52.71
C ALA A 4 14.84 -4.48 -51.90
N SER A 5 15.24 -3.40 -52.58
CA SER A 5 15.40 -2.07 -51.99
C SER A 5 14.10 -1.25 -51.93
N GLU A 6 13.10 -1.61 -52.74
CA GLU A 6 11.80 -0.89 -52.76
C GLU A 6 10.81 -1.38 -51.70
N LEU A 7 11.05 -2.56 -51.10
CA LEU A 7 10.17 -3.15 -50.11
C LEU A 7 10.49 -2.73 -48.65
N LEU A 8 11.59 -2.01 -48.41
CA LEU A 8 12.02 -1.58 -47.07
C LEU A 8 11.74 -0.11 -46.77
N GLY A 9 11.09 0.61 -47.70
CA GLY A 9 10.82 2.05 -47.59
C GLY A 9 9.59 2.42 -46.74
N GLU A 10 8.65 1.49 -46.50
CA GLU A 10 7.30 1.84 -46.01
C GLU A 10 6.98 1.40 -44.58
N ILE A 11 7.92 0.87 -43.82
CA ILE A 11 7.64 0.36 -42.42
C ILE A 11 8.41 1.13 -41.33
N LEU A 12 8.75 2.37 -41.57
CA LEU A 12 9.22 3.21 -40.45
C LEU A 12 8.11 4.19 -40.05
N PRO A 13 7.54 4.05 -38.85
CA PRO A 13 6.60 5.04 -38.33
C PRO A 13 7.30 6.39 -38.23
N PRO A 14 6.62 7.51 -38.53
CA PRO A 14 7.21 8.83 -38.46
C PRO A 14 7.72 9.07 -37.05
N LYS A 15 9.00 9.44 -36.92
CA LYS A 15 9.61 9.88 -35.67
C LYS A 15 8.72 10.95 -35.04
N LEU A 16 7.99 10.61 -34.03
CA LEU A 16 7.31 11.56 -33.15
C LEU A 16 8.40 12.41 -32.49
N ARG A 17 8.81 13.48 -33.14
CA ARG A 17 9.49 14.60 -32.49
C ARG A 17 8.47 15.23 -31.56
N GLY A 18 8.39 14.72 -30.35
CA GLY A 18 7.66 15.33 -29.25
C GLY A 18 8.32 16.64 -28.88
N THR A 19 7.86 17.75 -29.45
CA THR A 19 8.06 19.06 -28.85
C THR A 19 7.41 19.01 -27.46
N PRO A 20 8.09 19.47 -26.41
CA PRO A 20 7.46 19.56 -25.11
C PRO A 20 6.28 20.54 -25.21
N ARG A 21 5.08 20.00 -25.24
CA ARG A 21 3.85 20.78 -25.10
C ARG A 21 3.86 21.34 -23.68
N THR A 22 4.41 22.53 -23.54
CA THR A 22 4.19 23.36 -22.38
C THR A 22 2.72 23.76 -22.40
N VAL A 23 1.88 22.93 -21.84
CA VAL A 23 0.49 23.27 -21.56
C VAL A 23 0.55 24.26 -20.39
N ARG A 24 0.76 25.54 -20.71
CA ARG A 24 0.42 26.61 -19.80
C ARG A 24 -1.10 26.65 -19.75
N HIS A 25 -1.68 25.88 -18.83
CA HIS A 25 -3.00 26.20 -18.34
C HIS A 25 -2.88 27.55 -17.64
N LEU A 26 -3.20 28.60 -18.36
CA LEU A 26 -3.64 29.85 -17.79
C LEU A 26 -4.91 29.54 -16.99
N VAL A 27 -4.74 29.12 -15.75
CA VAL A 27 -5.81 29.14 -14.78
C VAL A 27 -6.07 30.61 -14.53
N ASP A 28 -7.21 31.08 -15.00
CA ASP A 28 -7.67 32.45 -14.81
C ASP A 28 -7.91 32.60 -13.30
N VAL A 29 -6.89 33.10 -12.58
CA VAL A 29 -6.88 33.22 -11.10
C VAL A 29 -7.95 34.19 -10.62
N ASP A 30 -8.40 35.09 -11.52
CA ASP A 30 -9.43 36.09 -11.21
C ASP A 30 -10.86 35.50 -11.13
N ARG A 31 -11.05 34.25 -11.56
CA ARG A 31 -12.34 33.53 -11.45
C ARG A 31 -12.47 32.64 -10.23
N LEU A 32 -11.43 32.47 -9.45
CA LEU A 32 -11.51 31.77 -8.17
C LEU A 32 -12.14 32.69 -7.14
N GLN A 33 -13.49 32.69 -7.09
CA GLN A 33 -14.21 33.19 -5.94
C GLN A 33 -13.80 32.36 -4.73
N TRP A 34 -12.83 32.87 -3.95
CA TRP A 34 -12.51 32.30 -2.66
C TRP A 34 -13.76 32.36 -1.79
N PRO A 35 -14.17 31.24 -1.15
CA PRO A 35 -15.23 31.31 -0.15
C PRO A 35 -14.85 32.37 0.88
N ALA A 36 -15.83 33.17 1.28
CA ALA A 36 -15.63 34.20 2.30
C ALA A 36 -14.88 33.60 3.51
N PRO A 37 -13.94 34.36 4.13
CA PRO A 37 -13.19 33.84 5.26
C PRO A 37 -14.17 33.35 6.32
N VAL A 38 -14.11 32.03 6.59
CA VAL A 38 -14.89 31.42 7.66
C VAL A 38 -14.44 32.09 8.94
N GLU A 39 -15.36 32.77 9.64
CA GLU A 39 -15.08 33.34 10.95
C GLU A 39 -14.56 32.22 11.85
N VAL A 40 -13.24 32.23 12.08
CA VAL A 40 -12.61 31.30 12.99
C VAL A 40 -13.16 31.63 14.39
N PRO A 41 -13.86 30.68 15.05
CA PRO A 41 -14.35 30.96 16.38
C PRO A 41 -13.18 31.38 17.27
N LYS A 42 -13.32 32.52 17.96
CA LYS A 42 -12.29 33.02 18.89
C LYS A 42 -11.87 31.88 19.81
N VAL A 43 -10.66 31.36 19.58
CA VAL A 43 -10.08 30.35 20.44
C VAL A 43 -10.08 30.93 21.85
N VAL A 44 -10.96 30.40 22.70
CA VAL A 44 -10.96 30.73 24.12
C VAL A 44 -9.61 30.21 24.64
N VAL A 45 -8.65 31.14 24.78
CA VAL A 45 -7.33 30.84 25.33
C VAL A 45 -7.57 30.31 26.72
N ALA A 46 -7.35 29.00 26.90
CA ALA A 46 -7.44 28.37 28.19
C ALA A 46 -6.57 29.18 29.20
N PRO A 47 -7.06 29.43 30.43
CA PRO A 47 -6.29 30.19 31.41
C PRO A 47 -4.92 29.53 31.57
N LYS A 48 -3.87 30.37 31.55
CA LYS A 48 -2.48 29.88 31.78
C LYS A 48 -2.47 28.92 32.98
N PRO A 49 -1.96 27.71 32.84
CA PRO A 49 -1.84 26.80 33.97
C PRO A 49 -1.09 27.50 35.10
N ALA A 50 -1.63 27.43 36.30
CA ALA A 50 -1.00 27.99 37.46
C ALA A 50 0.46 27.53 37.56
N PRO A 51 1.41 28.38 38.01
CA PRO A 51 2.81 28.01 38.08
C PRO A 51 2.90 26.77 38.98
N MET A 52 3.38 25.66 38.40
CA MET A 52 3.57 24.41 39.15
C MET A 52 4.46 24.67 40.36
N PRO A 53 4.12 24.14 41.53
CA PRO A 53 4.94 24.30 42.73
C PRO A 53 6.36 23.87 42.36
N LYS A 54 7.33 24.74 42.65
CA LYS A 54 8.75 24.45 42.45
C LYS A 54 9.10 23.23 43.33
N ASN A 55 8.80 22.02 42.81
CA ASN A 55 9.24 20.79 43.44
C ASN A 55 10.74 20.93 43.66
N LYS A 56 11.14 20.97 44.92
CA LYS A 56 12.54 20.83 45.33
C LYS A 56 13.07 19.63 44.55
N ARG A 57 13.82 19.87 43.50
CA ARG A 57 14.46 18.82 42.71
C ARG A 57 15.30 18.03 43.73
N LYS A 58 14.78 16.88 44.16
CA LYS A 58 15.58 15.90 44.92
C LYS A 58 16.85 15.76 44.09
N ALA A 59 18.00 16.04 44.71
CA ALA A 59 19.30 16.01 44.07
C ALA A 59 19.36 14.72 43.24
N ALA A 60 19.23 14.85 41.93
CA ALA A 60 19.26 13.70 41.04
C ALA A 60 20.63 13.06 41.25
N ALA A 61 20.64 11.82 41.69
CA ALA A 61 21.87 11.05 41.81
C ALA A 61 22.66 11.23 40.53
N LYS A 62 23.96 11.57 40.66
CA LYS A 62 24.81 11.79 39.48
C LYS A 62 24.67 10.60 38.54
N PRO A 63 24.41 10.79 37.26
CA PRO A 63 24.25 9.69 36.34
C PRO A 63 25.51 8.81 36.40
N VAL A 64 25.31 7.54 36.76
CA VAL A 64 26.39 6.56 36.77
C VAL A 64 26.93 6.49 35.34
N ARG A 65 28.17 6.92 35.13
CA ARG A 65 28.84 6.78 33.82
C ARG A 65 29.23 5.31 33.68
N LEU A 66 28.46 4.58 32.88
CA LEU A 66 28.81 3.22 32.49
C LEU A 66 30.15 3.24 31.73
N SER A 67 31.00 2.24 31.97
CA SER A 67 32.16 2.03 31.12
C SER A 67 31.71 1.70 29.69
N HIS A 68 32.57 1.94 28.70
CA HIS A 68 32.25 1.59 27.31
C HIS A 68 31.91 0.09 27.14
N ALA A 69 32.61 -0.77 27.90
CA ALA A 69 32.35 -2.20 27.91
C ALA A 69 30.96 -2.54 28.45
N ASP A 70 30.56 -1.91 29.57
CA ASP A 70 29.24 -2.09 30.16
C ASP A 70 28.14 -1.56 29.25
N TRP A 71 28.36 -0.41 28.59
CA TRP A 71 27.45 0.13 27.60
C TRP A 71 27.23 -0.83 26.44
N LEU A 72 28.31 -1.43 25.89
CA LEU A 72 28.21 -2.44 24.83
C LEU A 72 27.48 -3.70 25.32
N ALA A 73 27.68 -4.13 26.55
CA ALA A 73 26.98 -5.27 27.13
C ALA A 73 25.47 -5.00 27.23
N VAL A 74 25.07 -3.82 27.69
CA VAL A 74 23.66 -3.39 27.74
C VAL A 74 23.06 -3.35 26.33
N GLN A 75 23.78 -2.83 25.34
CA GLN A 75 23.27 -2.78 23.94
C GLN A 75 23.06 -4.21 23.38
N ARG A 76 24.00 -5.13 23.62
CA ARG A 76 23.85 -6.53 23.19
C ARG A 76 22.65 -7.21 23.88
N ALA A 77 22.47 -7.00 25.18
CA ALA A 77 21.34 -7.53 25.93
C ALA A 77 20.01 -6.98 25.41
N ASN A 78 19.93 -5.67 25.15
CA ASN A 78 18.75 -5.05 24.58
C ASN A 78 18.42 -5.58 23.17
N ALA A 79 19.43 -5.74 22.32
CA ALA A 79 19.26 -6.33 21.00
C ALA A 79 18.76 -7.78 21.09
N ALA A 80 19.35 -8.60 21.96
CA ALA A 80 18.92 -9.99 22.20
C ALA A 80 17.45 -10.05 22.68
N ASN A 81 17.07 -9.19 23.61
CA ASN A 81 15.71 -9.10 24.13
C ASN A 81 14.72 -8.69 23.02
N LEU A 82 15.07 -7.67 22.21
CA LEU A 82 14.24 -7.25 21.07
C LEU A 82 14.06 -8.40 20.06
N HIS A 83 15.14 -9.12 19.74
CA HIS A 83 15.06 -10.27 18.85
C HIS A 83 14.17 -11.38 19.43
N ALA A 84 14.26 -11.67 20.72
CA ALA A 84 13.40 -12.64 21.39
C ALA A 84 11.91 -12.21 21.33
N GLN A 85 11.60 -10.94 21.62
CA GLN A 85 10.26 -10.40 21.52
C GLN A 85 9.68 -10.48 20.09
N LEU A 86 10.49 -10.13 19.07
CA LEU A 86 10.08 -10.21 17.68
C LEU A 86 9.83 -11.66 17.25
N ARG A 87 10.64 -12.61 17.72
CA ARG A 87 10.44 -14.05 17.48
C ARG A 87 9.14 -14.52 18.10
N ALA A 88 8.93 -14.27 19.39
CA ALA A 88 7.70 -14.62 20.09
C ALA A 88 6.45 -14.04 19.43
N ARG A 89 6.51 -12.79 18.98
CA ARG A 89 5.41 -12.15 18.24
C ARG A 89 5.15 -12.83 16.89
N ARG A 90 6.20 -13.25 16.17
CA ARG A 90 6.05 -13.99 14.91
C ARG A 90 5.42 -15.35 15.13
N GLU A 91 5.85 -16.06 16.15
CA GLU A 91 5.31 -17.37 16.54
C GLU A 91 3.84 -17.28 16.95
N ALA A 92 3.49 -16.29 17.77
CA ALA A 92 2.12 -16.03 18.16
C ALA A 92 1.20 -15.68 16.95
N GLN A 93 1.74 -15.06 15.91
CA GLN A 93 0.99 -14.69 14.71
C GLN A 93 1.03 -15.78 13.62
N ALA A 94 1.78 -16.86 13.81
CA ALA A 94 1.95 -17.90 12.78
C ALA A 94 0.61 -18.52 12.35
N PRO A 95 -0.28 -18.97 13.25
CA PRO A 95 -1.56 -19.56 12.85
C PRO A 95 -2.41 -18.59 12.02
N ALA A 96 -2.59 -17.36 12.48
CA ALA A 96 -3.35 -16.34 11.76
C ALA A 96 -2.77 -16.01 10.36
N ARG A 97 -1.46 -16.13 10.19
CA ARG A 97 -0.81 -15.98 8.89
C ARG A 97 -1.09 -17.15 7.96
N GLU A 98 -1.09 -18.38 8.47
CA GLU A 98 -1.40 -19.57 7.67
C GLU A 98 -2.88 -19.57 7.27
N ASP A 99 -3.80 -19.22 8.16
CA ASP A 99 -5.22 -19.09 7.85
C ASP A 99 -5.47 -18.05 6.76
N ARG A 100 -4.81 -16.88 6.89
CA ARG A 100 -4.88 -15.85 5.86
C ARG A 100 -4.29 -16.31 4.53
N LYS A 101 -3.21 -17.06 4.54
CA LYS A 101 -2.59 -17.61 3.33
C LYS A 101 -3.50 -18.65 2.67
N ALA A 102 -4.12 -19.52 3.45
CA ALA A 102 -5.12 -20.45 2.96
C ALA A 102 -6.30 -19.73 2.28
N ARG A 103 -6.81 -18.66 2.91
CA ARG A 103 -7.86 -17.83 2.34
C ARG A 103 -7.43 -17.14 1.03
N ILE A 104 -6.20 -16.66 0.93
CA ILE A 104 -5.67 -16.09 -0.32
C ILE A 104 -5.65 -17.12 -1.44
N ALA A 105 -5.23 -18.35 -1.14
CA ALA A 105 -5.21 -19.45 -2.12
C ALA A 105 -6.62 -19.84 -2.56
N GLU A 106 -7.58 -19.92 -1.63
CA GLU A 106 -8.98 -20.19 -1.92
C GLU A 106 -9.60 -19.15 -2.86
N VAL A 107 -9.41 -17.86 -2.53
CA VAL A 107 -9.87 -16.74 -3.36
C VAL A 107 -9.21 -16.80 -4.75
N GLY A 108 -7.93 -17.12 -4.81
CA GLY A 108 -7.21 -17.27 -6.08
C GLY A 108 -7.78 -18.39 -6.95
N ALA A 109 -8.03 -19.56 -6.38
CA ALA A 109 -8.67 -20.67 -7.07
C ALA A 109 -10.07 -20.31 -7.56
N PHE A 110 -10.85 -19.58 -6.75
CA PHE A 110 -12.18 -19.11 -7.14
C PHE A 110 -12.12 -18.12 -8.32
N ILE A 111 -11.20 -17.17 -8.30
CA ILE A 111 -10.97 -16.20 -9.42
C ILE A 111 -10.70 -16.99 -10.71
N ARG A 112 -9.78 -17.96 -10.66
CA ARG A 112 -9.44 -18.82 -11.81
C ARG A 112 -10.64 -19.59 -12.33
N GLN A 113 -11.40 -20.23 -11.44
CA GLN A 113 -12.59 -21.01 -11.81
C GLN A 113 -13.64 -20.13 -12.50
N ARG A 114 -13.96 -18.96 -11.93
CA ARG A 114 -14.95 -18.03 -12.52
C ARG A 114 -14.49 -17.49 -13.88
N ARG A 115 -13.22 -17.12 -13.99
CA ARG A 115 -12.65 -16.65 -15.25
C ARG A 115 -12.81 -17.70 -16.36
N ILE A 116 -12.48 -18.96 -16.07
CA ILE A 116 -12.60 -20.05 -17.04
C ILE A 116 -14.07 -20.28 -17.40
N ALA A 117 -14.98 -20.25 -16.42
CA ALA A 117 -16.42 -20.40 -16.66
C ALA A 117 -17.00 -19.29 -17.55
N LEU A 118 -16.39 -18.10 -17.54
CA LEU A 118 -16.77 -16.98 -18.41
C LEU A 118 -15.99 -16.94 -19.73
N ASN A 119 -15.14 -17.94 -20.01
CA ASN A 119 -14.26 -18.01 -21.18
C ASN A 119 -13.34 -16.79 -21.33
N LEU A 120 -12.96 -16.15 -20.21
CA LEU A 120 -12.04 -14.99 -20.22
C LEU A 120 -10.60 -15.45 -20.10
N SER A 121 -9.69 -14.75 -20.83
CA SER A 121 -8.25 -14.89 -20.60
C SER A 121 -7.81 -14.07 -19.37
N GLN A 122 -6.63 -14.36 -18.81
CA GLN A 122 -6.04 -13.50 -17.77
C GLN A 122 -5.82 -12.06 -18.23
N HIS A 123 -5.58 -11.88 -19.53
CA HIS A 123 -5.41 -10.57 -20.13
C HIS A 123 -6.73 -9.80 -20.14
N ASP A 124 -7.84 -10.44 -20.55
CA ASP A 124 -9.17 -9.82 -20.57
C ASP A 124 -9.58 -9.35 -19.18
N VAL A 125 -9.38 -10.19 -18.17
CA VAL A 125 -9.66 -9.81 -16.77
C VAL A 125 -8.77 -8.64 -16.34
N ALA A 126 -7.48 -8.64 -16.71
CA ALA A 126 -6.58 -7.54 -16.39
C ALA A 126 -7.09 -6.22 -17.00
N MET A 127 -7.50 -6.24 -18.25
CA MET A 127 -8.04 -5.06 -18.96
C MET A 127 -9.34 -4.57 -18.30
N LEU A 128 -10.28 -5.46 -18.01
CA LEU A 128 -11.57 -5.13 -17.38
C LEU A 128 -11.41 -4.49 -16.00
N VAL A 129 -10.42 -4.96 -15.22
CA VAL A 129 -10.15 -4.47 -13.86
C VAL A 129 -9.23 -3.25 -13.86
N GLY A 130 -8.57 -2.95 -14.99
CA GLY A 130 -7.63 -1.85 -15.14
C GLY A 130 -6.25 -2.16 -14.56
N TYR A 131 -5.79 -3.41 -14.70
CA TYR A 131 -4.42 -3.79 -14.41
C TYR A 131 -3.52 -3.63 -15.65
N PRO A 132 -2.28 -3.17 -15.49
CA PRO A 132 -1.37 -2.98 -16.62
C PRO A 132 -0.85 -4.30 -17.20
N SER A 133 -0.95 -5.42 -16.47
CA SER A 133 -0.39 -6.70 -16.86
C SER A 133 -1.24 -7.88 -16.39
N ARG A 134 -1.35 -8.89 -17.27
CA ARG A 134 -1.94 -10.19 -16.95
C ARG A 134 -1.21 -10.93 -15.80
N ALA A 135 0.07 -10.63 -15.59
CA ALA A 135 0.88 -11.27 -14.54
C ALA A 135 0.32 -11.04 -13.14
N GLN A 136 -0.31 -9.89 -12.89
CA GLN A 136 -0.97 -9.61 -11.61
C GLN A 136 -2.18 -10.50 -11.38
N VAL A 137 -3.00 -10.73 -12.41
CA VAL A 137 -4.13 -11.67 -12.33
C VAL A 137 -3.62 -13.08 -12.08
N GLY A 138 -2.54 -13.48 -12.76
CA GLY A 138 -1.88 -14.76 -12.53
C GLY A 138 -1.34 -14.91 -11.10
N ALA A 139 -0.78 -13.85 -10.51
CA ALA A 139 -0.31 -13.86 -9.12
C ALA A 139 -1.46 -14.06 -8.12
N PHE A 140 -2.62 -13.46 -8.36
CA PHE A 140 -3.83 -13.68 -7.56
C PHE A 140 -4.36 -15.11 -7.70
N GLU A 141 -4.47 -15.63 -8.93
CA GLU A 141 -4.96 -16.98 -9.19
C GLU A 141 -4.10 -18.09 -8.57
N VAL A 142 -2.80 -17.86 -8.45
CA VAL A 142 -1.87 -18.80 -7.81
C VAL A 142 -1.81 -18.60 -6.28
N GLY A 143 -2.44 -17.54 -5.75
CA GLY A 143 -2.42 -17.23 -4.33
C GLY A 143 -1.08 -16.67 -3.83
N ARG A 144 -0.26 -16.09 -4.72
CA ARG A 144 0.97 -15.40 -4.32
C ARG A 144 0.68 -14.05 -3.70
N GLU A 145 -0.34 -13.37 -4.18
CA GLU A 145 -0.75 -12.04 -3.73
C GLU A 145 -2.24 -12.02 -3.39
N SER A 146 -2.61 -11.22 -2.41
CA SER A 146 -4.02 -10.96 -2.10
C SER A 146 -4.56 -9.84 -2.97
N LEU A 147 -5.81 -9.97 -3.40
CA LEU A 147 -6.49 -8.91 -4.13
C LEU A 147 -6.63 -7.65 -3.25
N PRO A 148 -6.16 -6.47 -3.71
CA PRO A 148 -6.32 -5.23 -2.97
C PRO A 148 -7.80 -4.85 -2.78
N LEU A 149 -8.21 -4.44 -1.58
CA LEU A 149 -9.60 -4.11 -1.27
C LEU A 149 -10.22 -3.12 -2.27
N LYS A 150 -9.46 -2.11 -2.69
CA LYS A 150 -9.89 -1.13 -3.70
C LYS A 150 -10.22 -1.72 -5.07
N ARG A 151 -9.77 -2.93 -5.37
CA ARG A 151 -9.99 -3.62 -6.65
C ARG A 151 -11.00 -4.75 -6.55
N VAL A 152 -11.46 -5.08 -5.34
CA VAL A 152 -12.43 -6.17 -5.12
C VAL A 152 -13.71 -5.93 -5.92
N ALA A 153 -14.28 -4.73 -5.87
CA ALA A 153 -15.51 -4.41 -6.60
C ALA A 153 -15.33 -4.53 -8.12
N SER A 154 -14.25 -4.01 -8.69
CA SER A 154 -13.96 -4.11 -10.12
C SER A 154 -13.74 -5.55 -10.57
N MET A 155 -13.02 -6.35 -9.75
CA MET A 155 -12.79 -7.77 -10.01
C MET A 155 -14.10 -8.56 -9.93
N ALA A 156 -14.94 -8.29 -8.93
CA ALA A 156 -16.25 -8.92 -8.76
C ALA A 156 -17.18 -8.63 -9.95
N ALA A 157 -17.20 -7.39 -10.43
CA ALA A 157 -17.96 -7.02 -11.64
C ALA A 157 -17.44 -7.76 -12.88
N ALA A 158 -16.12 -7.81 -13.09
CA ALA A 158 -15.51 -8.51 -14.23
C ALA A 158 -15.81 -10.03 -14.20
N LEU A 159 -15.86 -10.65 -13.02
CA LEU A 159 -16.11 -12.07 -12.82
C LEU A 159 -17.59 -12.40 -12.56
N GLN A 160 -18.48 -11.41 -12.57
CA GLN A 160 -19.92 -11.57 -12.32
C GLN A 160 -20.19 -12.34 -11.02
N CYS A 161 -19.57 -11.92 -9.92
CA CYS A 161 -19.69 -12.55 -8.61
C CYS A 161 -19.83 -11.51 -7.49
N GLU A 162 -20.20 -11.97 -6.31
CA GLU A 162 -20.30 -11.12 -5.13
C GLU A 162 -18.92 -10.67 -4.63
N PRO A 163 -18.72 -9.39 -4.30
CA PRO A 163 -17.45 -8.86 -3.82
C PRO A 163 -16.94 -9.55 -2.54
N GLU A 164 -17.84 -9.95 -1.66
CA GLU A 164 -17.49 -10.62 -0.39
C GLU A 164 -16.74 -11.93 -0.60
N ARG A 165 -17.00 -12.65 -1.69
CA ARG A 165 -16.30 -13.89 -2.02
C ARG A 165 -14.82 -13.67 -2.34
N LEU A 166 -14.48 -12.47 -2.81
CA LEU A 166 -13.11 -12.10 -3.18
C LEU A 166 -12.37 -11.39 -2.06
N ARG A 167 -13.06 -11.09 -0.95
CA ARG A 167 -12.46 -10.39 0.18
C ARG A 167 -11.55 -11.31 0.98
N VAL A 168 -10.32 -10.85 1.17
CA VAL A 168 -9.37 -11.42 2.13
C VAL A 168 -9.24 -10.44 3.27
N PRO A 169 -9.66 -10.80 4.50
CA PRO A 169 -9.56 -9.91 5.65
C PRO A 169 -8.11 -9.52 5.95
N PRO A 170 -7.86 -8.33 6.55
CA PRO A 170 -6.54 -7.97 7.04
C PRO A 170 -6.12 -8.89 8.19
N LEU A 171 -4.80 -9.02 8.42
CA LEU A 171 -4.27 -9.92 9.43
C LEU A 171 -4.82 -9.62 10.84
N SER A 172 -5.18 -8.38 11.12
CA SER A 172 -5.77 -7.96 12.39
C SER A 172 -7.10 -8.65 12.71
N GLU A 173 -7.89 -9.00 11.71
CA GLU A 173 -9.17 -9.70 11.90
C GLU A 173 -8.98 -11.19 12.28
N TYR A 174 -7.81 -11.78 11.94
CA TYR A 174 -7.47 -13.15 12.34
C TYR A 174 -6.83 -13.23 13.73
N LEU A 175 -6.50 -12.09 14.34
CA LEU A 175 -5.86 -12.02 15.65
C LEU A 175 -6.84 -11.63 16.77
N ALA A 176 -8.10 -11.36 16.40
CA ALA A 176 -9.18 -11.07 17.36
C ALA A 176 -9.77 -12.36 17.91
#